data_57da404a00b490054fb971caad949bbc
#
_entry.id   57da404a00b490054fb971caad949bbc
#
_cell.length_a   1.000
_cell.length_b   1.000
_cell.length_c   1.000
_cell.angle_alpha   90.00
_cell.angle_beta   90.00
_cell.angle_gamma   90.00
#
_symmetry.space_group_name_H-M   'P 1'
#
loop_
_entity.id
_entity.type
_entity.pdbx_description
1 polymer ?
#
loop_
_entity_poly.entity_id
_entity_poly.type
_entity_poly.pdbx_seq_one_letter_code
_entity_poly.pdbx_strand_id
1 'polypeptide(L)'
;MVPVPDFLVELRRAIGHATLWLPGITAVTIRDRKVLLVKRSDNGAWTAVTGIVEPGENPADCAAREVREETGVGARATRLAWVHVTRPAVHANGDRAQYLDHVFRMDWLSGEPYPADDESTAAEWFDLADLPPMTADMRRRIELSANDDDRTVFESGPPSAEPSG
;
A
#
# COMPACT_ATOMS: atom_id res chain seq x y z
N MET A 1 17.24 -6.49 0.98
CA MET A 1 16.19 -7.33 0.39
C MET A 1 15.25 -7.71 1.52
N VAL A 2 14.08 -7.10 1.54
CA VAL A 2 13.05 -7.49 2.53
C VAL A 2 12.70 -8.95 2.27
N PRO A 3 12.76 -9.82 3.27
CA PRO A 3 12.46 -11.22 3.06
C PRO A 3 10.98 -11.37 2.67
N VAL A 4 10.74 -12.01 1.53
CA VAL A 4 9.39 -12.44 1.16
C VAL A 4 8.85 -13.29 2.33
N PRO A 5 7.64 -13.00 2.85
CA PRO A 5 7.08 -13.74 3.96
C PRO A 5 7.14 -15.26 3.74
N ASP A 6 7.52 -16.02 4.77
CA ASP A 6 7.75 -17.48 4.66
C ASP A 6 6.54 -18.22 4.09
N PHE A 7 5.33 -17.84 4.46
CA PHE A 7 4.11 -18.45 3.94
C PHE A 7 3.96 -18.28 2.42
N LEU A 8 4.40 -17.15 1.85
CA LEU A 8 4.41 -16.93 0.41
C LEU A 8 5.45 -17.81 -0.29
N VAL A 9 6.62 -17.96 0.31
CA VAL A 9 7.65 -18.87 -0.21
C VAL A 9 7.13 -20.31 -0.26
N GLU A 10 6.43 -20.77 0.77
CA GLU A 10 5.81 -22.09 0.82
C GLU A 10 4.71 -22.24 -0.24
N LEU A 11 3.82 -21.25 -0.37
CA LEU A 11 2.79 -21.26 -1.41
C LEU A 11 3.41 -21.32 -2.81
N ARG A 12 4.45 -20.53 -3.08
CA ARG A 12 5.14 -20.51 -4.38
C ARG A 12 5.80 -21.84 -4.71
N ARG A 13 6.36 -22.55 -3.71
CA ARG A 13 6.88 -23.89 -3.91
C ARG A 13 5.82 -24.89 -4.38
N ALA A 14 4.59 -24.73 -3.92
CA ALA A 14 3.48 -25.62 -4.27
C ALA A 14 2.85 -25.30 -5.63
N ILE A 15 2.73 -24.02 -5.99
CA ILE A 15 1.92 -23.57 -7.14
C ILE A 15 2.73 -22.86 -8.25
N GLY A 16 4.05 -22.65 -8.05
CA GLY A 16 4.89 -21.93 -9.01
C GLY A 16 4.39 -20.49 -9.24
N HIS A 17 4.30 -20.08 -10.50
CA HIS A 17 3.88 -18.72 -10.91
C HIS A 17 2.37 -18.55 -11.09
N ALA A 18 1.55 -19.50 -10.65
CA ALA A 18 0.09 -19.33 -10.66
C ALA A 18 -0.32 -18.08 -9.88
N THR A 19 -1.42 -17.45 -10.29
CA THR A 19 -1.90 -16.23 -9.64
C THR A 19 -2.29 -16.53 -8.19
N LEU A 20 -1.66 -15.84 -7.25
CA LEU A 20 -2.04 -15.81 -5.85
C LEU A 20 -3.12 -14.74 -5.62
N TRP A 21 -4.13 -15.10 -4.85
CA TRP A 21 -5.11 -14.19 -4.29
C TRP A 21 -4.73 -13.89 -2.85
N LEU A 22 -4.37 -12.63 -2.56
CA LEU A 22 -3.76 -12.23 -1.29
C LEU A 22 -4.49 -11.06 -0.64
N PRO A 23 -4.62 -11.02 0.69
CA PRO A 23 -5.01 -9.80 1.39
C PRO A 23 -3.86 -8.81 1.37
N GLY A 24 -4.14 -7.58 0.94
CA GLY A 24 -3.17 -6.48 0.91
C GLY A 24 -3.63 -5.29 1.73
N ILE A 25 -2.71 -4.39 2.03
CA ILE A 25 -2.98 -3.08 2.63
C ILE A 25 -2.34 -1.96 1.82
N THR A 26 -2.97 -0.81 1.90
CA THR A 26 -2.38 0.49 1.56
C THR A 26 -2.51 1.42 2.76
N ALA A 27 -1.38 1.89 3.29
CA ALA A 27 -1.31 2.75 4.45
C ALA A 27 -1.09 4.22 4.02
N VAL A 28 -2.15 5.01 4.02
CA VAL A 28 -2.10 6.44 3.70
C VAL A 28 -1.90 7.24 4.98
N THR A 29 -0.64 7.48 5.34
CA THR A 29 -0.27 8.21 6.57
C THR A 29 -0.31 9.71 6.33
N ILE A 30 -1.08 10.43 7.14
CA ILE A 30 -1.31 11.88 7.00
C ILE A 30 -0.86 12.61 8.26
N ARG A 31 -0.15 13.74 8.05
CA ARG A 31 0.26 14.72 9.05
C ARG A 31 0.14 16.13 8.48
N ASP A 32 -0.61 16.99 9.11
CA ASP A 32 -0.70 18.44 8.76
C ASP A 32 -0.92 18.70 7.26
N ARG A 33 -1.90 18.03 6.64
CA ARG A 33 -2.22 18.08 5.21
C ARG A 33 -1.12 17.54 4.28
N LYS A 34 -0.16 16.82 4.82
CA LYS A 34 0.87 16.10 4.05
C LYS A 34 0.64 14.60 4.14
N VAL A 35 0.95 13.90 3.07
CA VAL A 35 0.93 12.45 2.98
C VAL A 35 2.36 11.91 2.92
N LEU A 36 2.61 10.84 3.64
CA LEU A 36 3.85 10.08 3.57
C LEU A 36 3.84 9.22 2.31
N LEU A 37 4.85 9.40 1.47
CA LEU A 37 5.07 8.57 0.29
C LEU A 37 6.46 7.97 0.32
N VAL A 38 6.59 6.79 -0.27
CA VAL A 38 7.86 6.11 -0.52
C VAL A 38 8.14 6.06 -2.02
N LYS A 39 9.41 6.15 -2.39
CA LYS A 39 9.86 6.00 -3.76
C LYS A 39 10.36 4.58 -3.98
N ARG A 40 9.64 3.80 -4.75
CA ARG A 40 9.96 2.39 -5.00
C ARG A 40 11.32 2.21 -5.67
N SER A 41 12.09 1.24 -5.22
CA SER A 41 13.41 0.92 -5.80
C SER A 41 13.32 0.21 -7.16
N ASP A 42 12.21 -0.52 -7.42
CA ASP A 42 12.05 -1.32 -8.64
C ASP A 42 11.69 -0.50 -9.88
N ASN A 43 10.92 0.59 -9.72
CA ASN A 43 10.42 1.38 -10.86
C ASN A 43 10.49 2.90 -10.65
N GLY A 44 10.93 3.37 -9.49
CA GLY A 44 11.06 4.78 -9.16
C GLY A 44 9.73 5.53 -8.95
N ALA A 45 8.60 4.84 -8.92
CA ALA A 45 7.30 5.46 -8.68
C ALA A 45 7.12 5.87 -7.21
N TRP A 46 6.44 7.00 -6.98
CA TRP A 46 5.99 7.39 -5.67
C TRP A 46 4.66 6.72 -5.33
N THR A 47 4.58 6.10 -4.15
CA THR A 47 3.38 5.42 -3.66
C THR A 47 3.19 5.65 -2.17
N ALA A 48 1.97 5.50 -1.67
CA ALA A 48 1.76 5.22 -0.25
C ALA A 48 2.39 3.86 0.08
N VAL A 49 2.67 3.61 1.36
CA VAL A 49 3.18 2.31 1.82
C VAL A 49 2.14 1.23 1.55
N THR A 50 2.59 0.10 1.02
CA THR A 50 1.74 -1.06 0.75
C THR A 50 2.36 -2.32 1.36
N GLY A 51 1.54 -3.30 1.69
CA GLY A 51 2.03 -4.54 2.27
C GLY A 51 1.08 -5.71 2.09
N ILE A 52 1.55 -6.88 2.48
CA ILE A 52 0.79 -8.13 2.46
C ILE A 52 0.46 -8.51 3.91
N VAL A 53 -0.82 -8.75 4.17
CA VAL A 53 -1.27 -9.19 5.49
C VAL A 53 -0.84 -10.64 5.71
N GLU A 54 -0.12 -10.89 6.77
CA GLU A 54 0.36 -12.23 7.11
C GLU A 54 -0.71 -13.06 7.83
N PRO A 55 -0.62 -14.41 7.77
CA PRO A 55 -1.54 -15.27 8.50
C PRO A 55 -1.56 -14.96 10.01
N GLY A 56 -2.74 -14.65 10.53
CA GLY A 56 -2.94 -14.30 11.95
C GLY A 56 -2.77 -12.82 12.29
N GLU A 57 -2.36 -11.99 11.33
CA GLU A 57 -2.25 -10.54 11.49
C GLU A 57 -3.55 -9.83 11.11
N ASN A 58 -3.93 -8.78 11.85
CA ASN A 58 -5.03 -7.91 11.42
C ASN A 58 -4.54 -6.90 10.38
N PRO A 59 -5.33 -6.55 9.34
CA PRO A 59 -4.91 -5.60 8.32
C PRO A 59 -4.48 -4.24 8.85
N ALA A 60 -5.09 -3.73 9.92
CA ALA A 60 -4.72 -2.46 10.53
C ALA A 60 -3.35 -2.52 11.25
N ASP A 61 -3.02 -3.66 11.85
CA ASP A 61 -1.71 -3.89 12.48
C ASP A 61 -0.63 -4.04 11.42
N CYS A 62 -0.92 -4.77 10.33
CA CYS A 62 -0.07 -4.85 9.14
C CYS A 62 0.26 -3.45 8.59
N ALA A 63 -0.74 -2.58 8.42
CA ALA A 63 -0.53 -1.23 7.92
C ALA A 63 0.43 -0.43 8.81
N ALA A 64 0.32 -0.55 10.14
CA ALA A 64 1.20 0.12 11.08
C ALA A 64 2.63 -0.46 11.06
N ARG A 65 2.76 -1.78 10.93
CA ARG A 65 4.04 -2.48 10.81
C ARG A 65 4.79 -2.06 9.55
N GLU A 66 4.14 -2.14 8.38
CA GLU A 66 4.74 -1.79 7.09
C GLU A 66 5.21 -0.31 7.05
N VAL A 67 4.40 0.63 7.56
CA VAL A 67 4.82 2.04 7.66
C VAL A 67 6.10 2.15 8.48
N ARG A 68 6.19 1.44 9.60
CA ARG A 68 7.37 1.48 10.45
C ARG A 68 8.59 0.82 9.80
N GLU A 69 8.41 -0.31 9.14
CA GLU A 69 9.48 -1.07 8.48
C GLU A 69 10.06 -0.34 7.28
N GLU A 70 9.21 0.22 6.40
CA GLU A 70 9.67 0.92 5.21
C GLU A 70 10.15 2.36 5.46
N THR A 71 9.62 3.05 6.49
CA THR A 71 9.84 4.49 6.63
C THR A 71 10.37 4.94 7.98
N GLY A 72 10.44 4.07 8.98
CA GLY A 72 10.79 4.44 10.36
C GLY A 72 9.73 5.26 11.10
N VAL A 73 8.61 5.60 10.45
CA VAL A 73 7.52 6.41 11.03
C VAL A 73 6.60 5.54 11.87
N GLY A 74 6.24 6.01 13.06
CA GLY A 74 5.15 5.45 13.86
C GLY A 74 3.80 6.02 13.43
N ALA A 75 2.87 5.16 13.05
CA ALA A 75 1.52 5.54 12.62
C ALA A 75 0.47 4.57 13.17
N ARG A 76 -0.78 5.02 13.18
CA ARG A 76 -1.93 4.24 13.64
C ARG A 76 -3.07 4.34 12.63
N ALA A 77 -3.67 3.20 12.28
CA ALA A 77 -4.88 3.17 11.48
C ALA A 77 -6.06 3.80 12.26
N THR A 78 -6.72 4.75 11.65
CA THR A 78 -7.87 5.45 12.23
C THR A 78 -9.16 5.25 11.46
N ARG A 79 -9.06 4.86 10.18
CA ARG A 79 -10.21 4.60 9.33
C ARG A 79 -9.86 3.64 8.20
N LEU A 80 -10.74 2.69 7.93
CA LEU A 80 -10.75 1.94 6.68
C LEU A 80 -11.44 2.80 5.61
N ALA A 81 -10.65 3.36 4.69
CA ALA A 81 -11.15 4.32 3.69
C ALA A 81 -11.76 3.61 2.48
N TRP A 82 -11.16 2.52 2.02
CA TRP A 82 -11.60 1.80 0.83
C TRP A 82 -11.24 0.32 0.91
N VAL A 83 -12.14 -0.54 0.42
CA VAL A 83 -11.87 -1.96 0.18
C VAL A 83 -12.13 -2.23 -1.29
N HIS A 84 -11.13 -2.73 -2.00
CA HIS A 84 -11.27 -3.01 -3.43
C HIS A 84 -10.36 -4.14 -3.90
N VAL A 85 -10.66 -4.65 -5.07
CA VAL A 85 -9.82 -5.64 -5.75
C VAL A 85 -8.84 -4.92 -6.66
N THR A 86 -7.54 -5.17 -6.49
CA THR A 86 -6.52 -4.60 -7.36
C THR A 86 -6.55 -5.26 -8.74
N ARG A 87 -5.91 -4.65 -9.72
CA ARG A 87 -5.58 -5.35 -10.97
C ARG A 87 -4.58 -6.47 -10.70
N PRO A 88 -4.58 -7.53 -11.53
CA PRO A 88 -3.53 -8.52 -11.49
C PRO A 88 -2.15 -7.87 -11.72
N ALA A 89 -1.20 -8.18 -10.84
CA ALA A 89 0.19 -7.77 -10.95
C ALA A 89 1.06 -8.93 -11.41
N VAL A 90 2.06 -8.62 -12.22
CA VAL A 90 3.12 -9.55 -12.62
C VAL A 90 4.44 -8.96 -12.12
N HIS A 91 5.11 -9.68 -11.23
CA HIS A 91 6.38 -9.27 -10.67
C HIS A 91 7.54 -9.62 -11.62
N ALA A 92 8.70 -8.97 -11.45
CA ALA A 92 9.86 -9.15 -12.31
C ALA A 92 10.37 -10.60 -12.41
N ASN A 93 10.15 -11.40 -11.37
CA ASN A 93 10.47 -12.82 -11.33
C ASN A 93 9.41 -13.73 -12.00
N GLY A 94 8.35 -13.15 -12.60
CA GLY A 94 7.25 -13.86 -13.25
C GLY A 94 6.11 -14.29 -12.32
N ASP A 95 6.21 -14.01 -11.05
CA ASP A 95 5.13 -14.27 -10.07
C ASP A 95 3.92 -13.41 -10.37
N ARG A 96 2.73 -13.99 -10.23
CA ARG A 96 1.46 -13.30 -10.43
C ARG A 96 0.71 -13.20 -9.12
N ALA A 97 0.15 -12.04 -8.85
CA ALA A 97 -0.70 -11.82 -7.68
C ALA A 97 -1.84 -10.86 -7.99
N GLN A 98 -2.91 -10.98 -7.25
CA GLN A 98 -4.00 -10.03 -7.19
C GLN A 98 -4.40 -9.87 -5.73
N TYR A 99 -4.80 -8.67 -5.33
CA TYR A 99 -5.00 -8.35 -3.92
C TYR A 99 -6.44 -7.90 -3.67
N LEU A 100 -6.97 -8.34 -2.53
CA LEU A 100 -8.04 -7.63 -1.84
C LEU A 100 -7.38 -6.56 -0.98
N ASP A 101 -7.37 -5.33 -1.45
CA ASP A 101 -6.66 -4.23 -0.79
C ASP A 101 -7.54 -3.50 0.22
N HIS A 102 -7.00 -3.29 1.40
CA HIS A 102 -7.59 -2.55 2.51
C HIS A 102 -6.85 -1.21 2.62
N VAL A 103 -7.44 -0.16 2.12
CA VAL A 103 -6.84 1.19 2.17
C VAL A 103 -7.18 1.84 3.50
N PHE A 104 -6.17 2.10 4.31
CA PHE A 104 -6.31 2.76 5.60
C PHE A 104 -5.85 4.22 5.58
N ARG A 105 -6.66 5.09 6.15
CA ARG A 105 -6.15 6.34 6.70
C ARG A 105 -5.36 6.04 7.96
N MET A 106 -4.12 6.54 8.00
CA MET A 106 -3.25 6.44 9.16
C MET A 106 -2.97 7.83 9.71
N ASP A 107 -2.99 7.98 11.02
CA ASP A 107 -2.51 9.19 11.69
C ASP A 107 -1.05 9.00 12.09
N TRP A 108 -0.23 10.00 11.80
CA TRP A 108 1.15 10.06 12.27
C TRP A 108 1.20 10.14 13.80
N LEU A 109 2.10 9.38 14.41
CA LEU A 109 2.33 9.38 15.86
C LEU A 109 3.72 9.90 16.21
N SER A 110 4.75 9.50 15.46
CA SER A 110 6.14 9.81 15.77
C SER A 110 7.08 9.54 14.59
N GLY A 111 8.28 10.08 14.68
CA GLY A 111 9.37 9.83 13.72
C GLY A 111 9.31 10.72 12.49
N GLU A 112 10.46 10.87 11.84
CA GLU A 112 10.60 11.49 10.53
C GLU A 112 10.97 10.40 9.51
N PRO A 113 10.42 10.49 8.28
CA PRO A 113 10.60 9.43 7.31
C PRO A 113 12.02 9.36 6.76
N TYR A 114 12.49 8.14 6.56
CA TYR A 114 13.69 7.79 5.81
C TYR A 114 13.48 6.43 5.13
N PRO A 115 14.18 6.12 4.04
CA PRO A 115 14.11 4.78 3.46
C PRO A 115 14.75 3.79 4.43
N ALA A 116 13.90 3.07 5.18
CA ALA A 116 14.35 2.20 6.27
C ALA A 116 14.70 0.78 5.81
N ASP A 117 14.32 0.43 4.59
CA ASP A 117 14.63 -0.85 3.96
C ASP A 117 15.11 -0.69 2.51
N ASP A 118 15.32 -1.81 1.81
CA ASP A 118 15.80 -1.85 0.42
C ASP A 118 14.68 -1.70 -0.63
N GLU A 119 13.42 -1.68 -0.22
CA GLU A 119 12.27 -1.56 -1.13
C GLU A 119 12.07 -0.13 -1.61
N SER A 120 12.54 0.82 -0.83
CA SER A 120 12.40 2.25 -1.09
C SER A 120 13.73 2.96 -1.18
N THR A 121 13.85 3.90 -2.13
CA THR A 121 15.03 4.77 -2.30
C THR A 121 14.86 6.12 -1.62
N ALA A 122 13.64 6.50 -1.26
CA ALA A 122 13.29 7.71 -0.51
C ALA A 122 11.96 7.52 0.22
N ALA A 123 11.79 8.25 1.33
CA ALA A 123 10.53 8.37 2.04
C ALA A 123 10.35 9.82 2.47
N GLU A 124 9.28 10.48 2.04
CA GLU A 124 9.11 11.94 2.18
C GLU A 124 7.64 12.33 2.42
N TRP A 125 7.46 13.50 3.03
CA TRP A 125 6.16 14.15 3.18
C TRP A 125 5.84 15.03 1.98
N PHE A 126 4.71 14.79 1.30
CA PHE A 126 4.20 15.60 0.19
C PHE A 126 2.91 16.33 0.60
N ASP A 127 2.75 17.56 0.16
CA ASP A 127 1.49 18.28 0.32
C ASP A 127 0.38 17.55 -0.49
N LEU A 128 -0.79 17.36 0.12
CA LEU A 128 -1.93 16.74 -0.55
C LEU A 128 -2.40 17.54 -1.78
N ALA A 129 -2.11 18.84 -1.84
CA ALA A 129 -2.42 19.68 -3.00
C ALA A 129 -1.36 19.60 -4.11
N ASP A 130 -0.17 19.04 -3.83
CA ASP A 130 0.95 18.94 -4.79
C ASP A 130 1.61 17.57 -4.75
N LEU A 131 0.86 16.55 -5.15
CA LEU A 131 1.32 15.17 -5.20
C LEU A 131 2.22 14.92 -6.41
N PRO A 132 3.31 14.14 -6.26
CA PRO A 132 4.16 13.77 -7.37
C PRO A 132 3.39 12.92 -8.41
N PRO A 133 3.94 12.73 -9.63
CA PRO A 133 3.37 11.84 -10.62
C PRO A 133 3.18 10.43 -10.05
N MET A 134 1.97 9.88 -10.19
CA MET A 134 1.60 8.55 -9.73
C MET A 134 0.42 8.02 -10.55
N THR A 135 0.11 6.73 -10.41
CA THR A 135 -1.06 6.13 -11.07
C THR A 135 -2.37 6.73 -10.56
N ALA A 136 -3.39 6.76 -11.41
CA ALA A 136 -4.72 7.22 -11.01
C ALA A 136 -5.30 6.41 -9.83
N ASP A 137 -5.00 5.11 -9.78
CA ASP A 137 -5.42 4.22 -8.70
C ASP A 137 -4.76 4.61 -7.36
N MET A 138 -3.45 4.86 -7.33
CA MET A 138 -2.76 5.31 -6.12
C MET A 138 -3.25 6.69 -5.66
N ARG A 139 -3.45 7.62 -6.60
CA ARG A 139 -4.02 8.93 -6.30
C ARG A 139 -5.41 8.80 -5.65
N ARG A 140 -6.26 7.93 -6.19
CA ARG A 140 -7.58 7.67 -5.62
C ARG A 140 -7.53 7.13 -4.19
N ARG A 141 -6.59 6.22 -3.88
CA ARG A 141 -6.38 5.73 -2.50
C ARG A 141 -6.06 6.88 -1.54
N ILE A 142 -5.18 7.79 -1.96
CA ILE A 142 -4.80 8.96 -1.17
C ILE A 142 -6.01 9.90 -0.99
N GLU A 143 -6.72 10.24 -2.06
CA GLU A 143 -7.87 11.14 -2.03
C GLU A 143 -9.00 10.62 -1.13
N LEU A 144 -9.34 9.33 -1.24
CA LEU A 144 -10.35 8.70 -0.37
C LEU A 144 -9.94 8.68 1.10
N SER A 145 -8.64 8.52 1.37
CA SER A 145 -8.12 8.54 2.74
C SER A 145 -8.01 9.95 3.31
N ALA A 146 -7.78 10.95 2.46
CA ALA A 146 -7.57 12.34 2.88
C ALA A 146 -8.86 13.11 3.09
N ASN A 147 -9.99 12.66 2.54
CA ASN A 147 -11.27 13.33 2.75
C ASN A 147 -11.78 13.16 4.19
N ASP A 148 -12.69 14.05 4.60
CA ASP A 148 -13.27 14.05 5.95
C ASP A 148 -14.50 13.12 6.09
N ASP A 149 -14.89 12.42 5.02
CA ASP A 149 -15.96 11.42 5.07
C ASP A 149 -15.46 10.18 5.81
N ASP A 150 -16.11 9.80 6.89
CA ASP A 150 -15.75 8.67 7.74
C ASP A 150 -16.24 7.32 7.24
N ARG A 151 -17.04 7.32 6.16
CA ARG A 151 -17.58 6.10 5.55
C ARG A 151 -16.51 5.35 4.77
N THR A 152 -16.52 4.04 4.90
CA THR A 152 -15.73 3.15 4.04
C THR A 152 -16.35 3.09 2.66
N VAL A 153 -15.55 3.35 1.63
CA VAL A 153 -15.96 3.15 0.24
C VAL A 153 -15.79 1.68 -0.12
N PHE A 154 -16.77 1.12 -0.78
CA PHE A 154 -16.70 -0.18 -1.43
C PHE A 154 -17.41 -0.12 -2.77
N GLU A 155 -16.98 -0.93 -3.71
CA GLU A 155 -17.50 -0.94 -5.06
C GLU A 155 -18.14 -2.29 -5.36
N SER A 156 -19.14 -2.27 -6.27
CA SER A 156 -19.73 -3.46 -6.86
C SER A 156 -19.46 -3.46 -8.36
N GLY A 157 -19.21 -4.63 -8.93
CA GLY A 157 -18.88 -4.78 -10.34
C GLY A 157 -17.41 -5.14 -10.60
N PRO A 158 -17.00 -5.29 -11.85
CA PRO A 158 -15.62 -5.62 -12.20
C PRO A 158 -14.69 -4.46 -11.81
N PRO A 159 -13.39 -4.76 -11.48
CA PRO A 159 -12.38 -3.73 -11.24
C PRO A 159 -12.37 -2.72 -12.38
N SER A 160 -12.34 -1.42 -12.04
CA SER A 160 -12.39 -0.32 -13.00
C SER A 160 -11.31 -0.48 -14.07
N ALA A 161 -11.69 -0.48 -15.35
CA ALA A 161 -10.72 -0.34 -16.43
C ALA A 161 -10.14 1.08 -16.37
N GLU A 162 -8.82 1.23 -16.58
CA GLU A 162 -8.29 2.58 -16.81
C GLU A 162 -8.93 3.18 -18.06
N PRO A 163 -9.19 4.48 -18.08
CA PRO A 163 -9.44 5.13 -19.35
C PRO A 163 -8.23 4.87 -20.25
N SER A 164 -8.49 4.29 -21.41
CA SER A 164 -7.47 4.09 -22.46
C SER A 164 -6.86 5.46 -22.74
N GLY A 165 -5.62 5.69 -22.35
CA GLY A 165 -4.83 6.86 -22.67
C GLY A 165 -4.24 6.74 -24.05
#